data_77516c1776fbc98bdb99ec7d2635b185
#
_entry.id   77516c1776fbc98bdb99ec7d2635b185
#
_cell.length_a   1.000
_cell.length_b   1.000
_cell.length_c   1.000
_cell.angle_alpha   90.00
_cell.angle_beta   90.00
_cell.angle_gamma   90.00
#
_symmetry.space_group_name_H-M   'P 1'
#
loop_
_entity.id
_entity.type
_entity.pdbx_description
1 polymer ?
#
loop_
_entity_poly.entity_id
_entity_poly.type
_entity_poly.pdbx_seq_one_letter_code
_entity_poly.pdbx_strand_id
1 'polypeptide(L)'
;VLGILIERIAYKPLRNASSSLAVLITAIGVSYLLQNTALLVFGANAQTFPSVIKWKGLSLAGGKLNISGETIVTIAACVVIMIVLMLFVQKSKPGQAMRAVSEDKGAAQLMGINVNGTIALTFAIGSALAAVAGVLLCSAYPSLTPYTGAMPGIKAFVAAVFGGIGSIPGAFIGGILLGVIEIFGKAYISSQMADAIVFAVLIIVLLVKPTGCLLYTSPSPRDR
;
A
#
# COMPACT_ATOMS: atom_id res chain seq x y z
N VAL A 1 2.35 15.70 6.54
CA VAL A 1 2.46 16.14 7.94
C VAL A 1 2.04 15.02 8.89
N LEU A 2 0.83 14.46 8.76
CA LEU A 2 0.29 13.42 9.65
C LEU A 2 1.22 12.19 9.74
N GLY A 3 1.73 11.67 8.62
CA GLY A 3 2.62 10.52 8.60
C GLY A 3 3.95 10.74 9.31
N ILE A 4 4.52 11.94 9.21
CA ILE A 4 5.75 12.30 9.95
C ILE A 4 5.45 12.40 11.45
N LEU A 5 4.29 12.93 11.82
CA LEU A 5 3.87 13.05 13.21
C LEU A 5 3.66 11.67 13.85
N ILE A 6 3.00 10.75 13.13
CA ILE A 6 2.83 9.35 13.55
C ILE A 6 4.19 8.66 13.70
N GLU A 7 5.08 8.84 12.73
CA GLU A 7 6.43 8.30 12.81
C GLU A 7 7.15 8.79 14.07
N ARG A 8 7.10 10.09 14.33
CA ARG A 8 7.83 10.70 15.43
C ARG A 8 7.28 10.34 16.81
N ILE A 9 5.95 10.19 16.94
CA ILE A 9 5.29 9.93 18.22
C ILE A 9 5.19 8.43 18.48
N ALA A 10 4.73 7.64 17.50
CA ALA A 10 4.43 6.23 17.71
C ALA A 10 5.61 5.30 17.38
N TYR A 11 6.32 5.54 16.27
CA TYR A 11 7.34 4.60 15.80
C TYR A 11 8.75 4.90 16.30
N LYS A 12 9.12 6.19 16.46
CA LYS A 12 10.46 6.56 16.91
C LYS A 12 10.84 5.94 18.28
N PRO A 13 9.97 5.97 19.32
CA PRO A 13 10.30 5.35 20.60
C PRO A 13 10.42 3.82 20.53
N LEU A 14 9.73 3.16 19.58
CA LEU A 14 9.78 1.70 19.42
C LEU A 14 10.97 1.20 18.58
N ARG A 15 11.81 2.07 18.03
CA ARG A 15 12.98 1.66 17.22
C ARG A 15 13.99 0.82 18.00
N ASN A 16 14.03 0.98 19.32
CA ASN A 16 14.90 0.22 20.23
C ASN A 16 14.21 -1.04 20.81
N ALA A 17 12.94 -1.29 20.45
CA ALA A 17 12.25 -2.48 20.88
C ALA A 17 12.81 -3.72 20.17
N SER A 18 13.08 -4.76 20.92
CA SER A 18 13.70 -6.01 20.45
C SER A 18 12.81 -6.83 19.52
N SER A 19 11.52 -6.49 19.40
CA SER A 19 10.53 -7.30 18.66
C SER A 19 9.91 -6.56 17.49
N SER A 20 10.02 -7.15 16.31
CA SER A 20 9.33 -6.72 15.09
C SER A 20 7.80 -6.71 15.26
N LEU A 21 7.27 -7.58 16.13
CA LEU A 21 5.84 -7.67 16.43
C LEU A 21 5.31 -6.42 17.15
N ALA A 22 6.13 -5.78 18.00
CA ALA A 22 5.74 -4.55 18.68
C ALA A 22 5.43 -3.43 17.69
N VAL A 23 6.19 -3.31 16.61
CA VAL A 23 5.97 -2.32 15.55
C VAL A 23 4.66 -2.60 14.80
N LEU A 24 4.39 -3.87 14.51
CA LEU A 24 3.15 -4.28 13.83
C LEU A 24 1.90 -3.99 14.68
N ILE A 25 1.94 -4.34 15.96
CA ILE A 25 0.83 -4.07 16.91
C ILE A 25 0.59 -2.56 17.04
N THR A 26 1.66 -1.78 17.12
CA THR A 26 1.56 -0.31 17.18
C THR A 26 0.94 0.26 15.90
N ALA A 27 1.26 -0.30 14.73
CA ALA A 27 0.65 0.12 13.47
C ALA A 27 -0.87 -0.07 13.49
N ILE A 28 -1.34 -1.23 13.97
CA ILE A 28 -2.76 -1.52 14.13
C ILE A 28 -3.40 -0.56 15.15
N GLY A 29 -2.77 -0.35 16.30
CA GLY A 29 -3.24 0.58 17.33
C GLY A 29 -3.39 2.02 16.83
N VAL A 30 -2.40 2.52 16.08
CA VAL A 30 -2.44 3.85 15.46
C VAL A 30 -3.56 3.94 14.41
N SER A 31 -3.77 2.88 13.63
CA SER A 31 -4.87 2.82 12.65
C SER A 31 -6.23 2.97 13.34
N TYR A 32 -6.47 2.21 14.42
CA TYR A 32 -7.71 2.32 15.20
C TYR A 32 -7.87 3.68 15.89
N LEU A 33 -6.78 4.25 16.40
CA LEU A 33 -6.80 5.59 16.99
C LEU A 33 -7.23 6.63 15.96
N LEU A 34 -6.66 6.59 14.75
CA LEU A 34 -7.03 7.52 13.68
C LEU A 34 -8.47 7.33 13.22
N GLN A 35 -8.94 6.09 13.07
CA GLN A 35 -10.33 5.79 12.70
C GLN A 35 -11.32 6.32 13.74
N ASN A 36 -11.07 6.07 15.03
CA ASN A 36 -11.93 6.55 16.09
C ASN A 36 -11.86 8.08 16.26
N THR A 37 -10.69 8.69 16.07
CA THR A 37 -10.56 10.14 16.04
C THR A 37 -11.35 10.75 14.89
N ALA A 38 -11.28 10.16 13.70
CA ALA A 38 -12.08 10.61 12.57
C ALA A 38 -13.58 10.44 12.83
N LEU A 39 -13.99 9.34 13.48
CA LEU A 39 -15.38 9.11 13.88
C LEU A 39 -15.90 10.18 14.85
N LEU A 40 -15.08 10.58 15.82
CA LEU A 40 -15.44 11.62 16.80
C LEU A 40 -15.52 13.02 16.15
N VAL A 41 -14.61 13.34 15.22
CA VAL A 41 -14.53 14.66 14.60
C VAL A 41 -15.56 14.83 13.49
N PHE A 42 -15.72 13.83 12.63
CA PHE A 42 -16.57 13.90 11.42
C PHE A 42 -17.92 13.18 11.58
N GLY A 43 -18.10 12.42 12.67
CA GLY A 43 -19.30 11.62 12.89
C GLY A 43 -19.31 10.30 12.14
N ALA A 44 -20.35 9.49 12.38
CA ALA A 44 -20.52 8.14 11.80
C ALA A 44 -21.21 8.17 10.41
N ASN A 45 -21.82 9.29 10.03
CA ASN A 45 -22.60 9.39 8.82
C ASN A 45 -21.69 9.34 7.58
N ALA A 46 -22.10 8.57 6.58
CA ALA A 46 -21.39 8.54 5.31
C ALA A 46 -21.47 9.91 4.63
N GLN A 47 -20.32 10.47 4.31
CA GLN A 47 -20.18 11.71 3.57
C GLN A 47 -20.07 11.39 2.08
N THR A 48 -20.75 12.15 1.23
CA THR A 48 -20.62 12.02 -0.21
C THR A 48 -19.43 12.81 -0.70
N PHE A 49 -18.49 12.15 -1.33
CA PHE A 49 -17.35 12.80 -1.96
C PHE A 49 -17.68 13.10 -3.44
N PRO A 50 -17.70 14.37 -3.85
CA PRO A 50 -17.92 14.70 -5.26
C PRO A 50 -16.75 14.18 -6.09
N SER A 51 -17.02 13.47 -7.19
CA SER A 51 -15.96 12.98 -8.06
C SER A 51 -15.13 14.14 -8.60
N VAL A 52 -13.83 14.09 -8.35
CA VAL A 52 -12.87 15.11 -8.80
C VAL A 52 -12.62 14.97 -10.30
N ILE A 53 -12.83 13.77 -10.85
CA ILE A 53 -12.53 13.40 -12.21
C ILE A 53 -13.83 13.46 -13.04
N LYS A 54 -14.04 14.58 -13.74
CA LYS A 54 -15.19 14.79 -14.64
C LYS A 54 -14.90 14.41 -16.09
N TRP A 55 -14.11 13.39 -16.34
CA TRP A 55 -13.80 12.99 -17.71
C TRP A 55 -14.88 12.06 -18.25
N LYS A 56 -15.36 12.34 -19.48
CA LYS A 56 -16.32 11.47 -20.18
C LYS A 56 -15.67 10.12 -20.45
N GLY A 57 -16.33 9.04 -20.02
CA GLY A 57 -15.88 7.68 -20.28
C GLY A 57 -15.66 7.41 -21.78
N LEU A 58 -14.73 6.51 -22.07
CA LEU A 58 -14.47 6.07 -23.44
C LEU A 58 -15.43 4.92 -23.77
N SER A 59 -16.36 5.14 -24.70
CA SER A 59 -17.18 4.07 -25.22
C SER A 59 -16.47 3.39 -26.40
N LEU A 60 -15.94 2.18 -26.16
CA LEU A 60 -15.36 1.33 -27.19
C LEU A 60 -16.40 0.34 -27.75
N ALA A 61 -16.17 -0.13 -28.96
CA ALA A 61 -16.96 -1.16 -29.65
C ALA A 61 -18.47 -0.85 -29.76
N GLY A 62 -18.84 0.36 -30.20
CA GLY A 62 -20.24 0.68 -30.49
C GLY A 62 -21.15 0.70 -29.25
N GLY A 63 -20.61 1.08 -28.08
CA GLY A 63 -21.41 1.22 -26.84
C GLY A 63 -21.52 -0.03 -25.98
N LYS A 64 -20.91 -1.17 -26.36
CA LYS A 64 -20.92 -2.41 -25.58
C LYS A 64 -19.95 -2.42 -24.41
N LEU A 65 -18.89 -1.63 -24.48
CA LEU A 65 -17.89 -1.45 -23.41
C LEU A 65 -17.81 0.03 -23.07
N ASN A 66 -18.34 0.38 -21.91
CA ASN A 66 -18.27 1.74 -21.37
C ASN A 66 -17.26 1.77 -20.23
N ILE A 67 -16.04 2.27 -20.51
CA ILE A 67 -14.99 2.40 -19.49
C ILE A 67 -15.15 3.79 -18.87
N SER A 68 -15.41 3.84 -17.56
CA SER A 68 -15.48 5.10 -16.82
C SER A 68 -14.17 5.89 -16.96
N GLY A 69 -14.26 7.19 -17.19
CA GLY A 69 -13.07 8.05 -17.23
C GLY A 69 -12.25 8.00 -15.95
N GLU A 70 -12.90 7.79 -14.81
CA GLU A 70 -12.25 7.61 -13.50
C GLU A 70 -11.33 6.38 -13.47
N THR A 71 -11.76 5.27 -14.08
CA THR A 71 -10.96 4.04 -14.17
C THR A 71 -9.68 4.26 -14.99
N ILE A 72 -9.79 4.96 -16.13
CA ILE A 72 -8.64 5.24 -16.99
C ILE A 72 -7.62 6.12 -16.24
N VAL A 73 -8.11 7.18 -15.60
CA VAL A 73 -7.24 8.09 -14.82
C VAL A 73 -6.59 7.35 -13.65
N THR A 74 -7.33 6.50 -12.95
CA THR A 74 -6.79 5.72 -11.84
C THR A 74 -5.68 4.78 -12.29
N ILE A 75 -5.88 4.03 -13.39
CA ILE A 75 -4.86 3.13 -13.93
C ILE A 75 -3.63 3.93 -14.38
N ALA A 76 -3.83 5.02 -15.11
CA ALA A 76 -2.73 5.87 -15.57
C ALA A 76 -1.95 6.46 -14.37
N ALA A 77 -2.64 6.96 -13.35
CA ALA A 77 -2.03 7.48 -12.14
C ALA A 77 -1.23 6.39 -11.40
N CYS A 78 -1.77 5.19 -11.24
CA CYS A 78 -1.06 4.07 -10.60
C CYS A 78 0.22 3.70 -11.35
N VAL A 79 0.18 3.62 -12.68
CA VAL A 79 1.36 3.31 -13.50
C VAL A 79 2.41 4.42 -13.40
N VAL A 80 2.00 5.67 -13.49
CA VAL A 80 2.92 6.82 -13.38
C VAL A 80 3.56 6.85 -11.99
N ILE A 81 2.78 6.68 -10.92
CA ILE A 81 3.29 6.65 -9.55
C ILE A 81 4.27 5.50 -9.36
N MET A 82 3.97 4.30 -9.88
CA MET A 82 4.88 3.15 -9.82
C MET A 82 6.22 3.47 -10.49
N ILE A 83 6.20 4.03 -11.70
CA ILE A 83 7.42 4.37 -12.45
C ILE A 83 8.23 5.44 -11.71
N VAL A 84 7.57 6.52 -11.26
CA VAL A 84 8.22 7.61 -10.53
C VAL A 84 8.85 7.09 -9.23
N LEU A 85 8.12 6.28 -8.46
CA LEU A 85 8.61 5.71 -7.21
C LEU A 85 9.79 4.77 -7.45
N MET A 86 9.71 3.92 -8.47
CA MET A 86 10.80 3.02 -8.85
C MET A 86 12.06 3.79 -9.23
N LEU A 87 11.92 4.82 -10.08
CA LEU A 87 13.05 5.67 -10.47
C LEU A 87 13.63 6.44 -9.28
N PHE A 88 12.76 6.94 -8.41
CA PHE A 88 13.18 7.64 -7.20
C PHE A 88 14.00 6.73 -6.28
N VAL A 89 13.51 5.54 -5.96
CA VAL A 89 14.17 4.59 -5.06
C VAL A 89 15.47 4.04 -5.66
N GLN A 90 15.53 3.83 -6.98
CA GLN A 90 16.71 3.27 -7.63
C GLN A 90 17.79 4.31 -7.94
N LYS A 91 17.42 5.50 -8.41
CA LYS A 91 18.38 6.48 -8.95
C LYS A 91 18.68 7.64 -8.02
N SER A 92 17.81 7.97 -7.05
CA SER A 92 18.04 9.10 -6.17
C SER A 92 18.92 8.75 -4.97
N LYS A 93 19.73 9.71 -4.49
CA LYS A 93 20.52 9.55 -3.27
C LYS A 93 19.68 9.16 -2.04
N PRO A 94 18.52 9.82 -1.75
CA PRO A 94 17.67 9.40 -0.64
C PRO A 94 17.06 8.00 -0.85
N GLY A 95 16.76 7.60 -2.08
CA GLY A 95 16.28 6.25 -2.39
C GLY A 95 17.34 5.17 -2.11
N GLN A 96 18.60 5.44 -2.48
CA GLN A 96 19.73 4.55 -2.15
C GLN A 96 19.92 4.46 -0.62
N ALA A 97 19.80 5.58 0.10
CA ALA A 97 19.84 5.59 1.55
C ALA A 97 18.72 4.76 2.19
N MET A 98 17.49 4.83 1.63
CA MET A 98 16.37 3.99 2.06
C MET A 98 16.67 2.50 1.92
N ARG A 99 17.24 2.09 0.80
CA ARG A 99 17.64 0.68 0.55
C ARG A 99 18.73 0.24 1.51
N ALA A 100 19.79 1.03 1.70
CA ALA A 100 20.87 0.71 2.62
C ALA A 100 20.35 0.56 4.07
N VAL A 101 19.47 1.46 4.53
CA VAL A 101 18.86 1.39 5.86
C VAL A 101 17.90 0.20 6.02
N SER A 102 17.27 -0.26 4.93
CA SER A 102 16.38 -1.44 4.97
C SER A 102 17.16 -2.76 5.11
N GLU A 103 18.39 -2.83 4.61
CA GLU A 103 19.24 -4.02 4.73
C GLU A 103 19.94 -4.07 6.10
N ASP A 104 20.67 -3.02 6.44
CA ASP A 104 21.36 -2.94 7.73
C ASP A 104 21.44 -1.50 8.24
N LYS A 105 20.72 -1.22 9.33
CA LYS A 105 20.70 0.10 9.98
C LYS A 105 22.06 0.49 10.57
N GLY A 106 22.79 -0.47 11.13
CA GLY A 106 24.10 -0.25 11.76
C GLY A 106 25.16 0.10 10.70
N ALA A 107 25.25 -0.70 9.65
CA ALA A 107 26.16 -0.47 8.54
C ALA A 107 25.86 0.88 7.84
N ALA A 108 24.60 1.19 7.61
CA ALA A 108 24.19 2.46 7.02
C ALA A 108 24.62 3.67 7.88
N GLN A 109 24.51 3.55 9.20
CA GLN A 109 24.95 4.59 10.13
C GLN A 109 26.47 4.80 10.10
N LEU A 110 27.25 3.72 10.03
CA LEU A 110 28.71 3.77 9.91
C LEU A 110 29.15 4.43 8.60
N MET A 111 28.36 4.30 7.54
CA MET A 111 28.59 4.96 6.25
C MET A 111 28.13 6.44 6.24
N GLY A 112 27.71 7.00 7.38
CA GLY A 112 27.31 8.38 7.52
C GLY A 112 25.86 8.67 7.10
N ILE A 113 25.03 7.67 6.87
CA ILE A 113 23.62 7.85 6.51
C ILE A 113 22.81 8.20 7.77
N ASN A 114 22.05 9.28 7.71
CA ASN A 114 21.12 9.63 8.77
C ASN A 114 19.89 8.71 8.76
N VAL A 115 19.96 7.59 9.51
CA VAL A 115 18.92 6.57 9.59
C VAL A 115 17.57 7.16 10.01
N ASN A 116 17.58 8.08 11.00
CA ASN A 116 16.34 8.69 11.48
C ASN A 116 15.66 9.56 10.41
N GLY A 117 16.43 10.36 9.70
CA GLY A 117 15.91 11.19 8.61
C GLY A 117 15.41 10.34 7.45
N THR A 118 16.09 9.26 7.11
CA THR A 118 15.71 8.34 6.04
C THR A 118 14.39 7.63 6.34
N ILE A 119 14.19 7.16 7.58
CA ILE A 119 12.92 6.53 7.98
C ILE A 119 11.78 7.56 7.95
N ALA A 120 11.99 8.77 8.49
CA ALA A 120 10.98 9.82 8.47
C ALA A 120 10.59 10.21 7.04
N LEU A 121 11.56 10.26 6.11
CA LEU A 121 11.29 10.51 4.69
C LEU A 121 10.48 9.37 4.05
N THR A 122 10.77 8.12 4.38
CA THR A 122 10.00 6.96 3.90
C THR A 122 8.54 7.03 4.35
N PHE A 123 8.29 7.37 5.62
CA PHE A 123 6.94 7.59 6.13
C PHE A 123 6.24 8.79 5.47
N ALA A 124 6.97 9.87 5.17
CA ALA A 124 6.41 11.01 4.46
C ALA A 124 5.95 10.65 3.04
N ILE A 125 6.78 9.90 2.31
CA ILE A 125 6.44 9.43 0.95
C ILE A 125 5.27 8.45 1.01
N GLY A 126 5.30 7.46 1.92
CA GLY A 126 4.23 6.49 2.08
C GLY A 126 2.89 7.16 2.40
N SER A 127 2.87 8.15 3.31
CA SER A 127 1.64 8.87 3.64
C SER A 127 1.15 9.79 2.51
N ALA A 128 2.05 10.35 1.70
CA ALA A 128 1.66 11.10 0.51
C ALA A 128 1.00 10.20 -0.54
N LEU A 129 1.58 9.02 -0.78
CA LEU A 129 1.01 8.02 -1.69
C LEU A 129 -0.34 7.49 -1.19
N ALA A 130 -0.48 7.27 0.11
CA ALA A 130 -1.74 6.86 0.73
C ALA A 130 -2.84 7.93 0.55
N ALA A 131 -2.49 9.21 0.65
CA ALA A 131 -3.43 10.30 0.40
C ALA A 131 -3.91 10.33 -1.07
N VAL A 132 -3.00 10.16 -2.02
CA VAL A 132 -3.36 10.06 -3.45
C VAL A 132 -4.26 8.85 -3.70
N ALA A 133 -3.91 7.68 -3.16
CA ALA A 133 -4.71 6.46 -3.27
C ALA A 133 -6.11 6.66 -2.66
N GLY A 134 -6.22 7.36 -1.51
CA GLY A 134 -7.49 7.71 -0.88
C GLY A 134 -8.37 8.58 -1.77
N VAL A 135 -7.81 9.61 -2.41
CA VAL A 135 -8.56 10.47 -3.35
C VAL A 135 -9.05 9.68 -4.56
N LEU A 136 -8.21 8.82 -5.14
CA LEU A 136 -8.60 7.97 -6.27
C LEU A 136 -9.69 6.97 -5.88
N LEU A 137 -9.59 6.38 -4.69
CA LEU A 137 -10.60 5.46 -4.17
C LEU A 137 -11.95 6.17 -3.93
N CYS A 138 -11.94 7.35 -3.31
CA CYS A 138 -13.14 8.14 -3.06
C CYS A 138 -13.77 8.69 -4.36
N SER A 139 -12.98 8.89 -5.41
CA SER A 139 -13.51 9.23 -6.73
C SER A 139 -14.28 8.08 -7.37
N ALA A 140 -13.77 6.83 -7.19
CA ALA A 140 -14.44 5.63 -7.70
C ALA A 140 -15.64 5.21 -6.84
N TYR A 141 -15.56 5.41 -5.53
CA TYR A 141 -16.61 5.08 -4.55
C TYR A 141 -16.96 6.33 -3.75
N PRO A 142 -18.00 7.07 -4.13
CA PRO A 142 -18.30 8.38 -3.56
C PRO A 142 -18.79 8.37 -2.10
N SER A 143 -19.00 7.20 -1.50
CA SER A 143 -19.38 7.05 -0.10
C SER A 143 -18.14 6.97 0.80
N LEU A 144 -17.88 8.03 1.56
CA LEU A 144 -16.75 8.14 2.47
C LEU A 144 -17.22 7.95 3.92
N THR A 145 -16.67 6.94 4.59
CA THR A 145 -16.84 6.70 6.02
C THR A 145 -15.47 6.65 6.71
N PRO A 146 -15.36 6.84 8.02
CA PRO A 146 -14.09 6.72 8.74
C PRO A 146 -13.40 5.36 8.56
N TYR A 147 -14.16 4.32 8.20
CA TYR A 147 -13.66 2.96 8.00
C TYR A 147 -13.35 2.60 6.54
N THR A 148 -13.61 3.50 5.57
CA THR A 148 -13.44 3.23 4.13
C THR A 148 -12.04 2.75 3.76
N GLY A 149 -11.00 3.21 4.47
CA GLY A 149 -9.62 2.82 4.23
C GLY A 149 -9.19 1.48 4.84
N ALA A 150 -9.97 0.87 5.72
CA ALA A 150 -9.55 -0.31 6.47
C ALA A 150 -9.36 -1.54 5.55
N MET A 151 -10.37 -1.92 4.79
CA MET A 151 -10.31 -3.07 3.87
C MET A 151 -9.29 -2.88 2.74
N PRO A 152 -9.27 -1.75 2.01
CA PRO A 152 -8.23 -1.51 1.03
C PRO A 152 -6.81 -1.52 1.61
N GLY A 153 -6.62 -1.04 2.84
CA GLY A 153 -5.33 -1.08 3.53
C GLY A 153 -4.83 -2.50 3.78
N ILE A 154 -5.70 -3.39 4.27
CA ILE A 154 -5.37 -4.81 4.46
C ILE A 154 -5.07 -5.48 3.12
N LYS A 155 -5.89 -5.25 2.08
CA LYS A 155 -5.67 -5.79 0.72
C LYS A 155 -4.36 -5.28 0.11
N ALA A 156 -3.98 -4.03 0.35
CA ALA A 156 -2.69 -3.49 -0.08
C ALA A 156 -1.51 -4.20 0.60
N PHE A 157 -1.63 -4.51 1.90
CA PHE A 157 -0.64 -5.33 2.60
C PHE A 157 -0.55 -6.74 2.01
N VAL A 158 -1.69 -7.38 1.74
CA VAL A 158 -1.75 -8.68 1.06
C VAL A 158 -1.07 -8.64 -0.31
N ALA A 159 -1.33 -7.58 -1.10
CA ALA A 159 -0.70 -7.38 -2.40
C ALA A 159 0.82 -7.22 -2.30
N ALA A 160 1.31 -6.50 -1.29
CA ALA A 160 2.74 -6.33 -1.06
C ALA A 160 3.42 -7.64 -0.66
N VAL A 161 2.79 -8.44 0.19
CA VAL A 161 3.30 -9.77 0.59
C VAL A 161 3.27 -10.74 -0.60
N PHE A 162 2.18 -10.77 -1.35
CA PHE A 162 2.02 -11.60 -2.55
C PHE A 162 3.06 -11.27 -3.62
N GLY A 163 3.29 -9.98 -3.86
CA GLY A 163 4.27 -9.49 -4.82
C GLY A 163 5.72 -9.63 -4.38
N GLY A 164 5.95 -9.85 -3.08
CA GLY A 164 7.27 -9.89 -2.44
C GLY A 164 7.65 -8.57 -1.79
N ILE A 165 7.83 -8.61 -0.46
CA ILE A 165 8.19 -7.44 0.35
C ILE A 165 9.54 -6.89 -0.13
N GLY A 166 9.58 -5.60 -0.50
CA GLY A 166 10.79 -4.93 -1.00
C GLY A 166 10.83 -4.71 -2.52
N SER A 167 9.93 -5.33 -3.30
CA SER A 167 9.82 -5.11 -4.73
C SER A 167 8.62 -4.23 -5.08
N ILE A 168 8.85 -2.98 -5.52
CA ILE A 168 7.79 -2.05 -5.94
C ILE A 168 7.00 -2.61 -7.13
N PRO A 169 7.65 -3.06 -8.23
CA PRO A 169 6.90 -3.65 -9.34
C PRO A 169 6.21 -4.96 -8.96
N GLY A 170 6.80 -5.74 -8.03
CA GLY A 170 6.18 -6.95 -7.50
C GLY A 170 4.86 -6.65 -6.79
N ALA A 171 4.84 -5.67 -5.89
CA ALA A 171 3.62 -5.26 -5.19
C ALA A 171 2.54 -4.73 -6.16
N PHE A 172 2.93 -4.01 -7.22
CA PHE A 172 2.01 -3.53 -8.24
C PHE A 172 1.34 -4.67 -9.02
N ILE A 173 2.14 -5.62 -9.52
CA ILE A 173 1.63 -6.81 -10.24
C ILE A 173 0.80 -7.67 -9.29
N GLY A 174 1.26 -7.84 -8.03
CA GLY A 174 0.52 -8.54 -6.99
C GLY A 174 -0.85 -7.94 -6.73
N GLY A 175 -0.95 -6.61 -6.69
CA GLY A 175 -2.22 -5.90 -6.55
C GLY A 175 -3.17 -6.11 -7.72
N ILE A 176 -2.66 -6.09 -8.96
CA ILE A 176 -3.47 -6.38 -10.16
C ILE A 176 -3.99 -7.81 -10.13
N LEU A 177 -3.11 -8.78 -9.85
CA LEU A 177 -3.50 -10.20 -9.80
C LEU A 177 -4.56 -10.45 -8.72
N LEU A 178 -4.38 -9.89 -7.52
CA LEU A 178 -5.37 -9.99 -6.45
C LEU A 178 -6.69 -9.34 -6.83
N GLY A 179 -6.67 -8.19 -7.50
CA GLY A 179 -7.87 -7.54 -8.00
C GLY A 179 -8.63 -8.41 -9.02
N VAL A 180 -7.90 -9.05 -9.93
CA VAL A 180 -8.47 -10.00 -10.90
C VAL A 180 -9.10 -11.20 -10.18
N ILE A 181 -8.38 -11.81 -9.23
CA ILE A 181 -8.88 -12.93 -8.43
C ILE A 181 -10.15 -12.52 -7.65
N GLU A 182 -10.15 -11.33 -7.06
CA GLU A 182 -11.31 -10.81 -6.33
C GLU A 182 -12.53 -10.64 -7.23
N ILE A 183 -12.36 -10.12 -8.45
CA ILE A 183 -13.45 -9.94 -9.40
C ILE A 183 -14.01 -11.30 -9.84
N PHE A 184 -13.15 -12.27 -10.15
CA PHE A 184 -13.57 -13.62 -10.46
C PHE A 184 -14.29 -14.28 -9.27
N GLY A 185 -13.78 -14.12 -8.05
CA GLY A 185 -14.43 -14.61 -6.84
C GLY A 185 -15.84 -14.04 -6.64
N LYS A 186 -16.01 -12.73 -6.88
CA LYS A 186 -17.31 -12.05 -6.83
C LYS A 186 -18.28 -12.57 -7.91
N ALA A 187 -17.76 -12.83 -9.12
CA ALA A 187 -18.59 -13.23 -10.25
C ALA A 187 -19.06 -14.70 -10.18
N TYR A 188 -18.20 -15.62 -9.74
CA TYR A 188 -18.46 -17.05 -9.81
C TYR A 188 -18.89 -17.70 -8.47
N ILE A 189 -18.47 -17.13 -7.33
CA ILE A 189 -18.73 -17.75 -6.04
C ILE A 189 -19.73 -16.92 -5.24
N SER A 190 -19.32 -15.78 -4.71
CA SER A 190 -20.19 -14.85 -3.97
C SER A 190 -19.44 -13.55 -3.69
N SER A 191 -20.16 -12.44 -3.75
CA SER A 191 -19.60 -11.14 -3.39
C SER A 191 -19.20 -11.05 -1.90
N GLN A 192 -19.87 -11.80 -1.02
CA GLN A 192 -19.55 -11.83 0.41
C GLN A 192 -18.32 -12.66 0.72
N MET A 193 -17.99 -13.67 -0.09
CA MET A 193 -16.83 -14.53 0.10
C MET A 193 -15.58 -14.06 -0.64
N ALA A 194 -15.66 -12.99 -1.43
CA ALA A 194 -14.54 -12.49 -2.22
C ALA A 194 -13.32 -12.12 -1.36
N ASP A 195 -13.54 -11.50 -0.20
CA ASP A 195 -12.47 -11.15 0.72
C ASP A 195 -11.82 -12.42 1.33
N ALA A 196 -12.63 -13.43 1.66
CA ALA A 196 -12.12 -14.72 2.15
C ALA A 196 -11.24 -15.41 1.09
N ILE A 197 -11.61 -15.33 -0.19
CA ILE A 197 -10.83 -15.89 -1.30
C ILE A 197 -9.47 -15.19 -1.42
N VAL A 198 -9.44 -13.86 -1.33
CA VAL A 198 -8.19 -13.09 -1.36
C VAL A 198 -7.26 -13.49 -0.22
N PHE A 199 -7.78 -13.66 1.00
CA PHE A 199 -6.99 -14.12 2.14
C PHE A 199 -6.57 -15.59 2.02
N ALA A 200 -7.42 -16.47 1.49
CA ALA A 200 -7.06 -17.86 1.23
C ALA A 200 -5.90 -17.96 0.22
N VAL A 201 -5.94 -17.16 -0.85
CA VAL A 201 -4.84 -17.08 -1.82
C VAL A 201 -3.55 -16.59 -1.14
N LEU A 202 -3.62 -15.60 -0.25
CA LEU A 202 -2.46 -15.16 0.51
C LEU A 202 -1.85 -16.32 1.33
N ILE A 203 -2.69 -17.07 2.06
CA ILE A 203 -2.24 -18.20 2.87
C ILE A 203 -1.56 -19.26 2.01
N ILE A 204 -2.15 -19.61 0.88
CA ILE A 204 -1.58 -20.59 -0.06
C ILE A 204 -0.23 -20.11 -0.58
N VAL A 205 -0.12 -18.84 -0.97
CA VAL A 205 1.14 -18.28 -1.47
C VAL A 205 2.22 -18.28 -0.41
N LEU A 206 1.90 -17.91 0.83
CA LEU A 206 2.85 -17.94 1.96
C LEU A 206 3.31 -19.36 2.30
N LEU A 207 2.46 -20.37 2.14
CA LEU A 207 2.81 -21.78 2.35
C LEU A 207 3.73 -22.32 1.24
N VAL A 208 3.50 -21.91 -0.01
CA VAL A 208 4.25 -22.41 -1.18
C VAL A 208 5.55 -21.60 -1.40
N LYS A 209 5.50 -20.28 -1.26
CA LYS A 209 6.63 -19.36 -1.45
C LYS A 209 6.62 -18.24 -0.40
N PRO A 210 7.22 -18.46 0.77
CA PRO A 210 7.21 -17.47 1.87
C PRO A 210 7.92 -16.15 1.53
N THR A 211 8.77 -16.13 0.50
CA THR A 211 9.47 -14.91 0.03
C THR A 211 8.63 -14.05 -0.93
N GLY A 212 7.41 -14.46 -1.24
CA GLY A 212 6.56 -13.81 -2.26
C GLY A 212 6.73 -14.41 -3.66
N CYS A 213 5.70 -14.25 -4.49
CA CYS A 213 5.63 -14.93 -5.79
C CYS A 213 6.58 -14.35 -6.84
N LEU A 214 6.91 -13.05 -6.74
CA LEU A 214 7.64 -12.30 -7.76
C LEU A 214 9.04 -11.86 -7.31
N LEU A 215 9.42 -12.13 -6.07
CA LEU A 215 10.76 -11.82 -5.60
C LEU A 215 11.75 -12.90 -6.06
N TYR A 216 12.58 -12.54 -7.01
CA TYR A 216 13.75 -13.34 -7.37
C TYR A 216 14.84 -13.06 -6.33
N THR A 217 14.86 -13.81 -5.23
CA THR A 217 15.96 -13.74 -4.27
C THR A 217 17.18 -14.41 -4.89
N SER A 218 18.17 -13.61 -5.28
CA SER A 218 19.53 -14.14 -5.40
C SER A 218 19.95 -14.64 -4.01
N PRO A 219 20.49 -15.87 -3.88
CA PRO A 219 20.92 -16.39 -2.58
C PRO A 219 21.93 -15.42 -1.95
N SER A 220 21.66 -15.06 -0.70
CA SER A 220 22.57 -14.23 0.08
C SER A 220 23.93 -14.91 0.17
N PRO A 221 25.08 -14.18 0.12
CA PRO A 221 26.40 -14.77 0.34
C PRO A 221 26.56 -15.45 1.70
N ARG A 222 25.62 -15.28 2.63
CA ARG A 222 25.61 -15.95 3.95
C ARG A 222 25.03 -17.36 3.94
N ASP A 223 24.43 -17.80 2.83
CA ASP A 223 23.83 -19.13 2.71
C ASP A 223 24.77 -20.13 2.00
N ARG A 224 26.07 -19.79 1.91
CA ARG A 224 27.16 -20.67 1.44
C ARG A 224 28.12 -21.04 2.53
#